data_ba76abcde8ac3f54231e4c0239fdf28f
#
_entry.id   ba76abcde8ac3f54231e4c0239fdf28f
#
_cell.length_a   1.000
_cell.length_b   1.000
_cell.length_c   1.000
_cell.angle_alpha   90.00
_cell.angle_beta   90.00
_cell.angle_gamma   90.00
#
_symmetry.space_group_name_H-M   'P 1'
#
loop_
_entity.id
_entity.type
_entity.pdbx_description
1 polymer ?
#
loop_
_entity_poly.entity_id
_entity_poly.type
_entity_poly.pdbx_seq_one_letter_code
_entity_poly.pdbx_strand_id
1 'polypeptide(L)'
;MLELKNVSFEVSDEKAQKEIIRGINLKIDDNKFVVITGPNGGGKSTLAKLIVGIEKPTSGQILFNGEDITEKSITERAKMGISFAFQQPVRFKGIQVLDLIRMAAGRRMSAADACQYLSEVGLCAKDYINREVN
;
A
#
# COMPACT_ATOMS: atom_id res chain seq x y z
N MET A 1 -2.13 -14.23 -5.48
CA MET A 1 -3.45 -14.35 -4.82
C MET A 1 -3.38 -13.74 -3.42
N LEU A 2 -4.34 -12.92 -3.07
CA LEU A 2 -4.49 -12.35 -1.73
C LEU A 2 -5.73 -12.94 -1.08
N GLU A 3 -5.60 -13.40 0.16
CA GLU A 3 -6.72 -13.97 0.91
C GLU A 3 -6.75 -13.43 2.34
N LEU A 4 -7.93 -12.97 2.75
CA LEU A 4 -8.22 -12.59 4.12
C LEU A 4 -9.16 -13.65 4.72
N LYS A 5 -8.79 -14.19 5.87
CA LYS A 5 -9.57 -15.19 6.60
C LYS A 5 -10.02 -14.65 7.94
N ASN A 6 -11.30 -14.38 8.03
CA ASN A 6 -11.96 -13.94 9.27
C ASN A 6 -11.24 -12.75 9.94
N VAL A 7 -10.85 -11.76 9.16
CA VAL A 7 -10.08 -10.60 9.62
C VAL A 7 -10.99 -9.62 10.33
N SER A 8 -10.62 -9.25 11.55
CA SER A 8 -11.28 -8.22 12.35
C SER A 8 -10.26 -7.19 12.82
N PHE A 9 -10.72 -5.96 12.98
CA PHE A 9 -9.93 -4.85 13.49
C PHE A 9 -10.75 -3.96 14.41
N GLU A 10 -10.28 -3.79 15.63
CA GLU A 10 -10.88 -2.96 16.66
C GLU A 10 -9.91 -1.89 17.12
N VAL A 11 -10.43 -0.68 17.35
CA VAL A 11 -9.69 0.41 17.97
C VAL A 11 -10.23 0.61 19.39
N SER A 12 -9.32 0.56 20.36
CA SER A 12 -9.63 0.93 21.74
C SER A 12 -9.46 2.43 21.89
N ASP A 13 -10.56 3.15 22.13
CA ASP A 13 -10.52 4.53 22.59
C ASP A 13 -10.88 4.57 24.07
N GLU A 14 -10.40 5.56 24.83
CA GLU A 14 -10.59 5.68 26.28
C GLU A 14 -12.06 5.60 26.74
N LYS A 15 -13.01 5.72 25.81
CA LYS A 15 -14.46 5.72 26.09
C LYS A 15 -15.25 4.55 25.48
N ALA A 16 -14.72 3.82 24.51
CA ALA A 16 -15.37 2.64 23.94
C ALA A 16 -14.43 1.87 23.00
N GLN A 17 -14.57 0.55 22.96
CA GLN A 17 -14.02 -0.26 21.85
C GLN A 17 -14.91 -0.05 20.63
N LYS A 18 -14.31 0.42 19.54
CA LYS A 18 -15.01 0.55 18.26
C LYS A 18 -14.47 -0.49 17.29
N GLU A 19 -15.32 -1.42 16.93
CA GLU A 19 -15.03 -2.39 15.86
C GLU A 19 -15.20 -1.70 14.51
N ILE A 20 -14.12 -1.63 13.73
CA ILE A 20 -14.11 -1.00 12.41
C ILE A 20 -14.34 -2.04 11.31
N ILE A 21 -13.73 -3.22 11.47
CA ILE A 21 -13.83 -4.33 10.53
C ILE A 21 -14.16 -5.59 11.33
N ARG A 22 -15.14 -6.36 10.85
CA ARG A 22 -15.63 -7.55 11.53
C ARG A 22 -15.66 -8.75 10.60
N GLY A 23 -14.82 -9.76 10.90
CA GLY A 23 -14.89 -11.07 10.28
C GLY A 23 -14.86 -11.06 8.75
N ILE A 24 -13.99 -10.26 8.15
CA ILE A 24 -13.89 -10.14 6.70
C ILE A 24 -13.24 -11.40 6.12
N ASN A 25 -13.94 -12.02 5.17
CA ASN A 25 -13.43 -13.08 4.31
C ASN A 25 -13.40 -12.56 2.88
N LEU A 26 -12.22 -12.53 2.29
CA LEU A 26 -12.00 -12.00 0.95
C LEU A 26 -10.90 -12.82 0.27
N LYS A 27 -11.16 -13.20 -0.98
CA LYS A 27 -10.16 -13.84 -1.83
C LYS A 27 -10.07 -13.09 -3.14
N ILE A 28 -8.87 -12.66 -3.47
CA ILE A 28 -8.57 -11.98 -4.73
C ILE A 28 -7.56 -12.84 -5.49
N ASP A 29 -8.01 -13.41 -6.60
CA ASP A 29 -7.16 -14.20 -7.49
C ASP A 29 -6.17 -13.31 -8.26
N ASP A 30 -5.16 -13.95 -8.84
CA ASP A 30 -4.16 -13.25 -9.65
C ASP A 30 -4.80 -12.55 -10.86
N ASN A 31 -4.19 -11.44 -11.27
CA ASN A 31 -4.61 -10.65 -12.43
C ASN A 31 -6.06 -10.12 -12.37
N LYS A 32 -6.54 -9.84 -11.16
CA LYS A 32 -7.86 -9.23 -10.94
C LYS A 32 -7.75 -7.76 -10.57
N PHE A 33 -8.66 -6.98 -11.12
CA PHE A 33 -8.91 -5.60 -10.69
C PHE A 33 -10.14 -5.60 -9.79
N VAL A 34 -9.99 -5.17 -8.54
CA VAL A 34 -11.05 -5.20 -7.53
C VAL A 34 -11.32 -3.80 -7.03
N VAL A 35 -12.59 -3.43 -6.97
CA VAL A 35 -13.06 -2.15 -6.43
C VAL A 35 -13.78 -2.39 -5.10
N ILE A 36 -13.40 -1.64 -4.07
CA ILE A 36 -14.06 -1.66 -2.76
C ILE A 36 -14.89 -0.40 -2.62
N THR A 37 -16.19 -0.58 -2.44
CA THR A 37 -17.17 0.52 -2.29
C THR A 37 -17.88 0.42 -0.95
N GLY A 38 -18.44 1.53 -0.52
CA GLY A 38 -19.21 1.59 0.72
C GLY A 38 -19.28 3.00 1.29
N PRO A 39 -20.01 3.19 2.39
CA PRO A 39 -20.15 4.50 3.02
C PRO A 39 -18.82 5.00 3.60
N ASN A 40 -18.70 6.32 3.76
CA ASN A 40 -17.59 6.92 4.46
C ASN A 40 -17.56 6.44 5.92
N GLY A 41 -16.38 6.08 6.42
CA GLY A 41 -16.24 5.49 7.75
C GLY A 41 -16.56 3.98 7.81
N GLY A 42 -16.81 3.33 6.66
CA GLY A 42 -17.11 1.89 6.59
C GLY A 42 -15.87 0.97 6.65
N GLY A 43 -14.69 1.50 6.91
CA GLY A 43 -13.48 0.69 7.06
C GLY A 43 -12.71 0.39 5.78
N LYS A 44 -13.07 0.99 4.63
CA LYS A 44 -12.37 0.76 3.35
C LYS A 44 -10.87 1.06 3.41
N SER A 45 -10.51 2.23 3.90
CA SER A 45 -9.11 2.64 4.07
C SER A 45 -8.38 1.79 5.13
N THR A 46 -9.08 1.38 6.18
CA THR A 46 -8.56 0.50 7.21
C THR A 46 -8.24 -0.88 6.65
N LEU A 47 -9.11 -1.43 5.81
CA LEU A 47 -8.86 -2.70 5.13
C LEU A 47 -7.59 -2.65 4.27
N ALA A 48 -7.40 -1.59 3.49
CA ALA A 48 -6.19 -1.38 2.71
C ALA A 48 -4.94 -1.29 3.61
N LYS A 49 -5.01 -0.57 4.72
CA LYS A 49 -3.91 -0.47 5.70
C LYS A 49 -3.56 -1.80 6.34
N LEU A 50 -4.53 -2.66 6.61
CA LEU A 50 -4.32 -4.01 7.12
C LEU A 50 -3.58 -4.89 6.09
N ILE A 51 -3.95 -4.82 4.83
CA ILE A 51 -3.31 -5.58 3.76
C ILE A 51 -1.85 -5.17 3.58
N VAL A 52 -1.56 -3.89 3.66
CA VAL A 52 -0.19 -3.35 3.50
C VAL A 52 0.66 -3.53 4.75
N GLY A 53 0.05 -3.65 5.93
CA GLY A 53 0.75 -3.81 7.20
C GLY A 53 0.97 -2.51 7.98
N ILE A 54 0.30 -1.42 7.61
CA ILE A 54 0.29 -0.17 8.40
C ILE A 54 -0.46 -0.40 9.71
N GLU A 55 -1.57 -1.12 9.63
CA GLU A 55 -2.35 -1.57 10.79
C GLU A 55 -2.26 -3.08 10.91
N LYS A 56 -2.37 -3.57 12.13
CA LYS A 56 -2.35 -5.01 12.44
C LYS A 56 -3.77 -5.47 12.79
N PRO A 57 -4.27 -6.58 12.22
CA PRO A 57 -5.59 -7.07 12.57
C PRO A 57 -5.64 -7.53 14.04
N THR A 58 -6.78 -7.32 14.68
CA THR A 58 -7.04 -7.81 16.03
C THR A 58 -7.19 -9.32 16.03
N SER A 59 -7.77 -9.88 14.97
CA SER A 59 -7.90 -11.32 14.76
C SER A 59 -7.99 -11.66 13.28
N GLY A 60 -7.84 -12.94 12.96
CA GLY A 60 -7.84 -13.46 11.60
C GLY A 60 -6.46 -13.53 10.97
N GLN A 61 -6.42 -13.91 9.70
CA GLN A 61 -5.18 -14.11 8.96
C GLN A 61 -5.23 -13.43 7.59
N ILE A 62 -4.09 -12.91 7.17
CA ILE A 62 -3.87 -12.36 5.83
C ILE A 62 -2.82 -13.23 5.14
N LEU A 63 -3.18 -13.80 4.00
CA LEU A 63 -2.34 -14.70 3.22
C LEU A 63 -2.03 -14.06 1.86
N PHE A 64 -0.80 -14.12 1.46
CA PHE A 64 -0.35 -13.66 0.13
C PHE A 64 0.41 -14.79 -0.56
N ASN A 65 -0.10 -15.24 -1.70
CA ASN A 65 0.40 -16.42 -2.43
C ASN A 65 0.56 -17.66 -1.53
N GLY A 66 -0.40 -17.88 -0.63
CA GLY A 66 -0.41 -18.99 0.31
C GLY A 66 0.46 -18.80 1.56
N GLU A 67 1.25 -17.74 1.64
CA GLU A 67 2.08 -17.42 2.80
C GLU A 67 1.34 -16.49 3.76
N ASP A 68 1.35 -16.82 5.05
CA ASP A 68 0.78 -15.98 6.10
C ASP A 68 1.68 -14.75 6.31
N ILE A 69 1.13 -13.57 6.00
CA ILE A 69 1.81 -12.28 6.14
C ILE A 69 1.29 -11.44 7.31
N THR A 70 0.41 -11.98 8.13
CA THR A 70 -0.26 -11.24 9.20
C THR A 70 0.72 -10.54 10.14
N GLU A 71 1.83 -11.18 10.47
CA GLU A 71 2.86 -10.65 11.36
C GLU A 71 4.01 -9.95 10.63
N LYS A 72 4.02 -9.96 9.29
CA LYS A 72 5.08 -9.31 8.51
C LYS A 72 4.96 -7.80 8.52
N SER A 73 6.10 -7.11 8.56
CA SER A 73 6.19 -5.65 8.51
C SER A 73 5.81 -5.10 7.11
N ILE A 74 5.58 -3.79 7.05
CA ILE A 74 5.38 -3.07 5.78
C ILE A 74 6.54 -3.34 4.81
N THR A 75 7.78 -3.29 5.32
CA THR A 75 8.99 -3.49 4.52
C THR A 75 9.06 -4.91 3.94
N GLU A 76 8.76 -5.92 4.74
CA GLU A 76 8.72 -7.32 4.29
C GLU A 76 7.65 -7.53 3.24
N ARG A 77 6.46 -6.98 3.43
CA ARG A 77 5.36 -7.05 2.45
C ARG A 77 5.69 -6.30 1.16
N ALA A 78 6.35 -5.14 1.26
CA ALA A 78 6.82 -4.40 0.09
C ALA A 78 7.81 -5.21 -0.75
N LYS A 79 8.72 -5.93 -0.11
CA LYS A 79 9.68 -6.84 -0.79
C LYS A 79 8.98 -8.03 -1.46
N MET A 80 7.82 -8.43 -0.99
CA MET A 80 6.98 -9.46 -1.60
C MET A 80 6.17 -8.95 -2.80
N GLY A 81 6.17 -7.64 -3.05
CA GLY A 81 5.45 -7.01 -4.17
C GLY A 81 4.15 -6.31 -3.80
N ILE A 82 3.86 -6.13 -2.51
CA ILE A 82 2.68 -5.40 -2.05
C ILE A 82 3.03 -3.92 -1.94
N SER A 83 2.35 -3.07 -2.71
CA SER A 83 2.53 -1.63 -2.68
C SER A 83 1.24 -0.89 -2.34
N PHE A 84 1.38 0.34 -1.87
CA PHE A 84 0.27 1.17 -1.43
C PHE A 84 0.43 2.61 -1.93
N ALA A 85 -0.61 3.14 -2.53
CA ALA A 85 -0.68 4.54 -2.89
C ALA A 85 -1.56 5.29 -1.89
N PHE A 86 -0.99 6.24 -1.17
CA PHE A 86 -1.71 7.05 -0.20
C PHE A 86 -2.73 7.97 -0.89
N GLN A 87 -3.86 8.19 -0.24
CA GLN A 87 -4.90 9.08 -0.71
C GLN A 87 -4.42 10.55 -0.80
N GLN A 88 -3.59 10.96 0.14
CA GLN A 88 -2.93 12.26 0.12
C GLN A 88 -1.48 12.11 -0.37
N PRO A 89 -0.98 13.02 -1.20
CA PRO A 89 0.40 12.99 -1.66
C PRO A 89 1.37 13.03 -0.47
N VAL A 90 2.32 12.11 -0.46
CA VAL A 90 3.42 12.15 0.50
C VAL A 90 4.48 13.10 -0.03
N ARG A 91 4.95 14.01 0.82
CA ARG A 91 5.98 14.98 0.49
C ARG A 91 7.30 14.57 1.12
N PHE A 92 8.36 14.57 0.33
CA PHE A 92 9.72 14.26 0.78
C PHE A 92 10.61 15.48 0.56
N LYS A 93 10.78 16.26 1.62
CA LYS A 93 11.61 17.47 1.55
C LYS A 93 13.07 17.10 1.28
N GLY A 94 13.68 17.74 0.29
CA GLY A 94 15.07 17.54 -0.07
C GLY A 94 15.37 16.29 -0.91
N ILE A 95 14.35 15.57 -1.36
CA ILE A 95 14.50 14.40 -2.24
C ILE A 95 13.98 14.75 -3.63
N GLN A 96 14.78 14.50 -4.64
CA GLN A 96 14.38 14.68 -6.04
C GLN A 96 13.58 13.45 -6.54
N VAL A 97 12.75 13.66 -7.54
CA VAL A 97 11.97 12.57 -8.18
C VAL A 97 12.89 11.45 -8.67
N LEU A 98 14.02 11.78 -9.29
CA LEU A 98 15.00 10.78 -9.74
C LEU A 98 15.50 9.90 -8.58
N ASP A 99 15.82 10.51 -7.44
CA ASP A 99 16.32 9.79 -6.28
C ASP A 99 15.24 8.86 -5.70
N LEU A 100 14.00 9.33 -5.63
CA LEU A 100 12.88 8.52 -5.16
C LEU A 100 12.63 7.30 -6.07
N ILE A 101 12.68 7.48 -7.39
CA ILE A 101 12.54 6.38 -8.35
C ILE A 101 13.68 5.37 -8.18
N ARG A 102 14.91 5.83 -8.01
CA ARG A 102 16.09 4.95 -7.76
C ARG A 102 15.95 4.15 -6.47
N MET A 103 15.51 4.80 -5.40
CA MET A 103 15.26 4.13 -4.12
C MET A 103 14.17 3.06 -4.25
N ALA A 104 13.08 3.37 -4.92
CA ALA A 104 11.99 2.42 -5.15
C ALA A 104 12.41 1.23 -6.01
N ALA A 105 13.26 1.46 -7.01
CA ALA A 105 13.80 0.40 -7.86
C ALA A 105 14.77 -0.53 -7.13
N GLY A 106 15.34 -0.10 -6.00
CA GLY A 106 16.33 -0.87 -5.23
C GLY A 106 17.65 -1.15 -5.97
N ARG A 107 17.91 -0.41 -7.06
CA ARG A 107 19.11 -0.55 -7.91
C ARG A 107 19.55 0.79 -8.46
N ARG A 108 20.80 0.86 -8.90
CA ARG A 108 21.25 2.00 -9.72
C ARG A 108 20.46 2.00 -11.02
N MET A 109 19.80 3.10 -11.28
CA MET A 109 19.01 3.32 -12.48
C MET A 109 19.54 4.57 -13.19
N SER A 110 19.68 4.50 -14.52
CA SER A 110 20.04 5.67 -15.31
C SER A 110 18.90 6.70 -15.32
N ALA A 111 19.26 7.97 -15.55
CA ALA A 111 18.25 9.00 -15.72
C ALA A 111 17.30 8.70 -16.91
N ALA A 112 17.80 8.07 -17.97
CA ALA A 112 17.02 7.67 -19.13
C ALA A 112 15.94 6.63 -18.76
N ASP A 113 16.29 5.62 -17.98
CA ASP A 113 15.35 4.60 -17.53
C ASP A 113 14.28 5.20 -16.60
N ALA A 114 14.67 6.09 -15.67
CA ALA A 114 13.75 6.81 -14.80
C ALA A 114 12.79 7.70 -15.61
N CYS A 115 13.29 8.37 -16.66
CA CYS A 115 12.47 9.16 -17.57
C CYS A 115 11.41 8.34 -18.30
N GLN A 116 11.73 7.09 -18.65
CA GLN A 116 10.76 6.18 -19.25
C GLN A 116 9.56 5.93 -18.32
N TYR A 117 9.78 5.67 -17.06
CA TYR A 117 8.69 5.47 -16.09
C TYR A 117 7.81 6.71 -15.92
N LEU A 118 8.40 7.90 -15.90
CA LEU A 118 7.64 9.15 -15.87
C LEU A 118 6.76 9.30 -17.12
N SER A 119 7.29 8.97 -18.29
CA SER A 119 6.54 9.01 -19.55
C SER A 119 5.38 8.02 -19.57
N GLU A 120 5.56 6.83 -19.03
CA GLU A 120 4.51 5.80 -18.93
C GLU A 120 3.30 6.25 -18.11
N VAL A 121 3.51 7.11 -17.11
CA VAL A 121 2.42 7.69 -16.31
C VAL A 121 1.97 9.07 -16.81
N GLY A 122 2.39 9.47 -18.00
CA GLY A 122 1.98 10.72 -18.63
C GLY A 122 2.66 11.98 -18.12
N LEU A 123 3.78 11.84 -17.39
CA LEU A 123 4.56 12.98 -16.89
C LEU A 123 5.71 13.31 -17.85
N CYS A 124 5.93 14.62 -18.07
CA CYS A 124 7.08 15.08 -18.84
C CYS A 124 8.36 14.90 -18.01
N ALA A 125 9.20 13.95 -18.40
CA ALA A 125 10.43 13.63 -17.68
C ALA A 125 11.36 14.84 -17.55
N LYS A 126 11.47 15.67 -18.61
CA LYS A 126 12.29 16.87 -18.61
C LYS A 126 11.91 17.85 -17.49
N ASP A 127 10.63 17.97 -17.20
CA ASP A 127 10.11 18.93 -16.21
C ASP A 127 10.14 18.37 -14.79
N TYR A 128 10.10 17.06 -14.62
CA TYR A 128 9.90 16.44 -13.30
C TYR A 128 11.12 15.72 -12.74
N ILE A 129 12.05 15.22 -13.57
CA ILE A 129 13.12 14.32 -13.11
C ILE A 129 14.03 14.89 -12.02
N ASN A 130 14.30 16.19 -12.07
CA ASN A 130 15.15 16.90 -11.11
C ASN A 130 14.35 17.74 -10.10
N ARG A 131 13.03 17.61 -10.11
CA ARG A 131 12.17 18.35 -9.20
C ARG A 131 12.13 17.69 -7.82
N GLU A 132 12.07 18.50 -6.78
CA GLU A 132 11.83 17.97 -5.43
C GLU A 132 10.41 17.40 -5.30
N VAL A 133 10.30 16.31 -4.52
CA VAL A 133 9.03 15.69 -4.18
C VAL A 133 8.37 16.46 -3.02
N ASN A 134 7.66 17.48 -3.36
CA ASN A 134 6.98 18.34 -2.39
C ASN A 134 5.55 18.72 -2.80
#